data_e1b6468235e8effe69bf33b612b1ce3e
#
_entry.id   e1b6468235e8effe69bf33b612b1ce3e
#
_cell.length_a   1.000
_cell.length_b   1.000
_cell.length_c   1.000
_cell.angle_alpha   90.00
_cell.angle_beta   90.00
_cell.angle_gamma   90.00
#
_symmetry.space_group_name_H-M   'P 1'
#
loop_
_entity.id
_entity.type
_entity.pdbx_description
1 polymer ?
#
loop_
_entity_poly.entity_id
_entity_poly.type
_entity_poly.pdbx_seq_one_letter_code
_entity_poly.pdbx_strand_id
1 'polypeptide(L)'
;EISACLVGSEMCIRDRGWAEQADDFADYLTGMTPEQASMLETDKDGKAADADLLSGCTIRVDKYRDAVAKACTNASALGAAKGDRVSLGVEAENASSDITATDDKDVNAEVDLTVVALTLDADGRVTSAIGDMAEPALTIAADGGVTAPDTVRSKLELGDSYGMRNASSLGKEWYEHSEGYCSYLKGKTEKEVADICL
;
A
#
# COMPACT_ATOMS: atom_id res chain seq x y z
N GLU A 1 -17.41 21.44 -2.08
CA GLU A 1 -16.34 21.60 -1.08
C GLU A 1 -16.76 20.88 0.19
N ILE A 2 -16.44 19.60 0.30
CA ILE A 2 -16.56 18.87 1.56
C ILE A 2 -15.20 18.98 2.21
N SER A 3 -15.07 19.93 3.12
CA SER A 3 -13.94 20.04 4.03
C SER A 3 -13.91 18.77 4.87
N ALA A 4 -13.00 17.86 4.53
CA ALA A 4 -12.72 16.66 5.31
C ALA A 4 -11.93 17.02 6.57
N CYS A 5 -12.46 17.89 7.40
CA CYS A 5 -11.97 18.14 8.75
C CYS A 5 -12.90 17.43 9.74
N LEU A 6 -12.94 16.11 9.73
CA LEU A 6 -13.70 15.26 10.64
C LEU A 6 -12.79 14.33 11.43
N VAL A 7 -11.76 14.87 12.04
CA VAL A 7 -11.23 14.32 13.30
C VAL A 7 -10.80 15.51 14.14
N GLY A 8 -11.55 15.75 15.20
CA GLY A 8 -11.42 16.93 16.03
C GLY A 8 -10.01 17.13 16.54
N SER A 9 -9.50 18.26 16.24
CA SER A 9 -8.67 19.08 17.11
C SER A 9 -8.35 20.38 16.40
N GLU A 10 -8.24 21.46 17.14
CA GLU A 10 -7.79 22.79 16.71
C GLU A 10 -6.40 22.77 16.00
N MET A 11 -5.79 21.60 15.83
CA MET A 11 -4.49 21.39 15.19
C MET A 11 -4.53 21.50 13.67
N CYS A 12 -5.70 21.24 13.04
CA CYS A 12 -5.83 21.33 11.56
C CYS A 12 -5.76 22.77 11.01
N ILE A 13 -5.77 23.78 11.86
CA ILE A 13 -5.78 25.20 11.42
C ILE A 13 -4.37 25.81 11.44
N ARG A 14 -3.40 25.15 12.07
CA ARG A 14 -2.03 25.67 12.24
C ARG A 14 -0.96 24.88 11.51
N ASP A 15 -1.23 23.61 11.20
CA ASP A 15 -0.30 22.74 10.51
C ASP A 15 -0.60 22.69 9.01
N ARG A 16 0.45 22.45 8.22
CA ARG A 16 0.33 22.17 6.78
C ARG A 16 -0.55 20.95 6.57
N GLY A 17 -1.17 20.85 5.38
CA GLY A 17 -2.00 19.70 5.00
C GLY A 17 -1.22 18.39 5.04
N TRP A 18 -1.93 17.26 5.17
CA TRP A 18 -1.29 15.93 5.23
C TRP A 18 -0.38 15.68 4.03
N ALA A 19 -0.81 16.01 2.81
CA ALA A 19 -0.04 15.79 1.59
C ALA A 19 1.30 16.53 1.61
N GLU A 20 1.30 17.80 2.03
CA GLU A 20 2.52 18.60 2.13
C GLU A 20 3.50 18.02 3.17
N GLN A 21 2.98 17.48 4.27
CA GLN A 21 3.81 16.86 5.30
C GLN A 21 4.35 15.49 4.87
N ALA A 22 3.59 14.75 4.05
CA ALA A 22 4.03 13.51 3.45
C ALA A 22 5.13 13.76 2.41
N ASP A 23 5.04 14.85 1.65
CA ASP A 23 6.07 15.29 0.70
C ASP A 23 7.37 15.67 1.44
N ASP A 24 7.28 16.45 2.54
CA ASP A 24 8.45 16.78 3.37
C ASP A 24 9.11 15.52 3.94
N PHE A 25 8.33 14.51 4.34
CA PHE A 25 8.87 13.23 4.77
C PHE A 25 9.57 12.47 3.63
N ALA A 26 8.98 12.46 2.43
CA ALA A 26 9.58 11.82 1.26
C ALA A 26 10.88 12.52 0.84
N ASP A 27 10.90 13.86 0.85
CA ASP A 27 12.10 14.65 0.57
C ASP A 27 13.21 14.39 1.58
N TYR A 28 12.88 14.32 2.87
CA TYR A 28 13.83 13.99 3.93
C TYR A 28 14.49 12.61 3.76
N LEU A 29 13.71 11.62 3.26
CA LEU A 29 14.22 10.27 2.98
C LEU A 29 15.09 10.20 1.72
N THR A 30 14.97 11.18 0.81
CA THR A 30 15.68 11.14 -0.47
C THR A 30 17.19 11.15 -0.29
N GLY A 31 17.85 10.10 -0.83
CA GLY A 31 19.29 9.90 -0.70
C GLY A 31 19.73 9.08 0.52
N MET A 32 18.80 8.69 1.40
CA MET A 32 19.10 7.78 2.50
C MET A 32 19.27 6.34 1.99
N THR A 33 20.10 5.57 2.70
CA THR A 33 20.12 4.11 2.52
C THR A 33 18.92 3.46 3.23
N PRO A 34 18.56 2.21 2.87
CA PRO A 34 17.51 1.46 3.60
C PRO A 34 17.74 1.40 5.10
N GLU A 35 19.00 1.22 5.51
CA GLU A 35 19.38 1.17 6.92
C GLU A 35 19.13 2.51 7.60
N GLN A 36 19.54 3.62 6.97
CA GLN A 36 19.31 4.97 7.52
C GLN A 36 17.82 5.27 7.65
N ALA A 37 17.01 4.95 6.63
CA ALA A 37 15.56 5.14 6.67
C ALA A 37 14.90 4.30 7.78
N SER A 38 15.32 3.04 7.96
CA SER A 38 14.77 2.15 9.00
C SER A 38 15.16 2.55 10.43
N MET A 39 16.26 3.27 10.60
CA MET A 39 16.78 3.72 11.89
C MET A 39 16.24 5.10 12.31
N LEU A 40 15.35 5.72 11.54
CA LEU A 40 14.72 6.97 11.93
C LEU A 40 14.01 6.82 13.26
N GLU A 41 14.44 7.61 14.24
CA GLU A 41 13.83 7.60 15.56
C GLU A 41 12.47 8.29 15.54
N THR A 42 11.53 7.72 16.28
CA THR A 42 10.20 8.30 16.50
C THR A 42 9.92 8.43 17.99
N ASP A 43 9.10 9.39 18.35
CA ASP A 43 8.61 9.54 19.71
C ASP A 43 7.55 8.46 20.05
N LYS A 44 7.03 8.51 21.27
CA LYS A 44 5.97 7.60 21.76
C LYS A 44 4.66 7.67 20.97
N ASP A 45 4.43 8.75 20.23
CA ASP A 45 3.24 9.00 19.43
C ASP A 45 3.49 8.64 17.94
N GLY A 46 4.69 8.14 17.61
CA GLY A 46 5.09 7.74 16.26
C GLY A 46 5.49 8.90 15.35
N LYS A 47 5.69 10.10 15.91
CA LYS A 47 6.17 11.27 15.17
C LYS A 47 7.69 11.25 15.11
N ALA A 48 8.26 11.96 14.14
CA ALA A 48 9.71 12.08 14.02
C ALA A 48 10.33 12.68 15.30
N ALA A 49 11.42 12.08 15.76
CA ALA A 49 12.23 12.64 16.84
C ALA A 49 13.26 13.65 16.34
N ASP A 50 13.65 13.57 15.07
CA ASP A 50 14.57 14.50 14.42
C ASP A 50 13.92 15.90 14.26
N ALA A 51 14.63 16.95 14.70
CA ALA A 51 14.10 18.30 14.75
C ALA A 51 13.92 18.92 13.34
N ASP A 52 14.76 18.55 12.39
CA ASP A 52 14.69 19.08 11.02
C ASP A 52 13.46 18.51 10.32
N LEU A 53 13.24 17.20 10.45
CA LEU A 53 12.02 16.56 9.91
C LEU A 53 10.76 17.05 10.65
N LEU A 54 10.80 17.15 11.97
CA LEU A 54 9.66 17.60 12.78
C LEU A 54 9.23 19.04 12.45
N SER A 55 10.14 19.88 11.95
CA SER A 55 9.83 21.26 11.55
C SER A 55 8.86 21.34 10.36
N GLY A 56 8.82 20.33 9.50
CA GLY A 56 7.94 20.24 8.32
C GLY A 56 6.89 19.15 8.41
N CYS A 57 7.13 18.08 9.20
CA CYS A 57 6.31 16.90 9.26
C CYS A 57 5.96 16.54 10.72
N THR A 58 4.74 16.84 11.13
CA THR A 58 4.21 16.57 12.48
C THR A 58 3.24 15.38 12.52
N ILE A 59 2.97 14.73 11.38
CA ILE A 59 2.16 13.50 11.30
C ILE A 59 2.94 12.32 11.87
N ARG A 60 2.23 11.21 12.12
CA ARG A 60 2.88 9.96 12.48
C ARG A 60 3.65 9.42 11.28
N VAL A 61 4.91 9.07 11.49
CA VAL A 61 5.82 8.58 10.44
C VAL A 61 6.32 7.15 10.68
N ASP A 62 6.05 6.57 11.86
CA ASP A 62 6.52 5.24 12.24
C ASP A 62 6.12 4.16 11.20
N LYS A 63 4.85 4.15 10.77
CA LYS A 63 4.36 3.18 9.78
C LYS A 63 4.86 3.44 8.37
N TYR A 64 5.01 4.71 8.00
CA TYR A 64 5.63 5.08 6.72
C TYR A 64 7.09 4.68 6.66
N ARG A 65 7.85 4.91 7.73
CA ARG A 65 9.23 4.43 7.87
C ARG A 65 9.32 2.91 7.66
N ASP A 66 8.45 2.15 8.34
CA ASP A 66 8.42 0.69 8.24
C ASP A 66 8.07 0.24 6.79
N ALA A 67 7.14 0.93 6.12
CA ALA A 67 6.79 0.67 4.72
C ALA A 67 7.94 0.99 3.76
N VAL A 68 8.66 2.11 3.98
CA VAL A 68 9.85 2.48 3.20
C VAL A 68 10.95 1.44 3.35
N ALA A 69 11.22 0.97 4.56
CA ALA A 69 12.21 -0.07 4.81
C ALA A 69 11.87 -1.37 4.06
N LYS A 70 10.58 -1.78 4.05
CA LYS A 70 10.11 -2.91 3.24
C LYS A 70 10.29 -2.66 1.74
N ALA A 71 9.90 -1.49 1.25
CA ALA A 71 10.05 -1.13 -0.17
C ALA A 71 11.51 -1.19 -0.62
N CYS A 72 12.43 -0.67 0.20
CA CYS A 72 13.86 -0.74 -0.08
C CYS A 72 14.38 -2.19 -0.12
N THR A 73 13.92 -3.04 0.82
CA THR A 73 14.32 -4.45 0.87
C THR A 73 13.79 -5.22 -0.35
N ASN A 74 12.59 -4.89 -0.83
CA ASN A 74 11.93 -5.55 -1.95
C ASN A 74 12.34 -4.97 -3.31
N ALA A 75 13.11 -3.88 -3.33
CA ALA A 75 13.50 -3.21 -4.56
C ALA A 75 14.30 -4.15 -5.48
N SER A 76 13.87 -4.21 -6.74
CA SER A 76 14.48 -5.04 -7.77
C SER A 76 14.50 -4.34 -9.12
N ALA A 77 15.39 -4.78 -10.01
CA ALA A 77 15.53 -4.21 -11.35
C ALA A 77 14.41 -4.74 -12.28
N LEU A 78 13.29 -4.06 -12.31
CA LEU A 78 12.12 -4.45 -13.11
C LEU A 78 12.06 -3.80 -14.49
N GLY A 79 13.01 -2.93 -14.84
CA GLY A 79 13.09 -2.29 -16.15
C GLY A 79 12.96 -0.76 -16.14
N ALA A 80 12.75 -0.14 -14.99
CA ALA A 80 12.77 1.31 -14.85
C ALA A 80 14.12 1.90 -15.28
N ALA A 81 14.10 3.05 -15.94
CA ALA A 81 15.28 3.79 -16.40
C ALA A 81 15.34 5.17 -15.76
N LYS A 82 16.53 5.77 -15.77
CA LYS A 82 16.69 7.14 -15.29
C LYS A 82 15.86 8.11 -16.14
N GLY A 83 14.99 8.87 -15.48
CA GLY A 83 14.10 9.83 -16.11
C GLY A 83 12.67 9.32 -16.29
N ASP A 84 12.40 8.04 -16.01
CA ASP A 84 11.05 7.53 -15.96
C ASP A 84 10.26 8.17 -14.81
N ARG A 85 8.97 8.37 -15.03
CA ARG A 85 8.05 8.88 -14.01
C ARG A 85 7.51 7.71 -13.20
N VAL A 86 7.54 7.83 -11.86
CA VAL A 86 6.93 6.87 -10.94
C VAL A 86 5.47 7.24 -10.71
N SER A 87 4.60 6.23 -10.63
CA SER A 87 3.20 6.39 -10.28
C SER A 87 2.75 5.27 -9.35
N LEU A 88 1.81 5.60 -8.46
CA LEU A 88 1.17 4.67 -7.54
C LEU A 88 -0.34 4.71 -7.78
N GLY A 89 -0.95 3.56 -8.02
CA GLY A 89 -2.39 3.36 -8.05
C GLY A 89 -2.82 2.56 -6.83
N VAL A 90 -3.91 2.98 -6.20
CA VAL A 90 -4.53 2.28 -5.06
C VAL A 90 -6.02 2.18 -5.32
N GLU A 91 -6.56 0.97 -5.21
CA GLU A 91 -7.99 0.69 -5.29
C GLU A 91 -8.41 -0.08 -4.04
N ALA A 92 -9.54 0.32 -3.46
CA ALA A 92 -10.08 -0.32 -2.26
C ALA A 92 -11.53 -0.73 -2.51
N GLU A 93 -11.84 -2.00 -2.27
CA GLU A 93 -13.16 -2.57 -2.46
C GLU A 93 -13.65 -3.22 -1.17
N ASN A 94 -14.97 -3.09 -0.89
CA ASN A 94 -15.59 -3.80 0.20
C ASN A 94 -15.89 -5.26 -0.22
N ALA A 95 -15.18 -6.20 0.36
CA ALA A 95 -15.32 -7.64 0.12
C ALA A 95 -16.05 -8.38 1.26
N SER A 96 -16.73 -7.65 2.15
CA SER A 96 -17.46 -8.24 3.27
C SER A 96 -18.51 -9.24 2.82
N SER A 97 -18.52 -10.43 3.42
CA SER A 97 -19.38 -11.55 3.00
C SER A 97 -20.84 -11.37 3.38
N ASP A 98 -21.12 -10.79 4.55
CA ASP A 98 -22.44 -10.60 5.12
C ASP A 98 -22.51 -9.30 5.93
N ILE A 99 -23.72 -8.76 6.09
CA ILE A 99 -23.95 -7.52 6.82
C ILE A 99 -24.51 -7.72 8.23
N THR A 100 -24.82 -8.97 8.62
CA THR A 100 -25.40 -9.29 9.93
C THR A 100 -24.88 -10.63 10.42
N ALA A 101 -24.27 -10.64 11.60
CA ALA A 101 -23.90 -11.86 12.30
C ALA A 101 -25.14 -12.56 12.87
N THR A 102 -25.12 -13.89 12.91
CA THR A 102 -26.14 -14.73 13.52
C THR A 102 -25.49 -15.74 14.48
N ASP A 103 -26.30 -16.41 15.31
CA ASP A 103 -25.77 -17.41 16.27
C ASP A 103 -24.97 -18.53 15.60
N ASP A 104 -25.24 -18.80 14.32
CA ASP A 104 -24.60 -19.86 13.55
C ASP A 104 -23.50 -19.35 12.59
N LYS A 105 -23.37 -18.02 12.42
CA LYS A 105 -22.45 -17.44 11.43
C LYS A 105 -21.98 -16.04 11.80
N ASP A 106 -20.67 -15.89 11.89
CA ASP A 106 -20.01 -14.59 12.04
C ASP A 106 -20.01 -13.80 10.73
N VAL A 107 -19.90 -12.50 10.84
CA VAL A 107 -19.63 -11.61 9.70
C VAL A 107 -18.11 -11.53 9.47
N ASN A 108 -17.69 -11.70 8.23
CA ASN A 108 -16.35 -11.32 7.79
C ASN A 108 -16.43 -9.92 7.17
N ALA A 109 -15.97 -8.92 7.89
CA ALA A 109 -15.85 -7.55 7.41
C ALA A 109 -14.45 -7.38 6.80
N GLU A 110 -14.39 -7.29 5.47
CA GLU A 110 -13.15 -7.35 4.68
C GLU A 110 -13.07 -6.20 3.69
N VAL A 111 -11.86 -5.71 3.50
CA VAL A 111 -11.54 -4.73 2.45
C VAL A 111 -10.44 -5.31 1.58
N ASP A 112 -10.67 -5.38 0.29
CA ASP A 112 -9.64 -5.69 -0.69
C ASP A 112 -8.90 -4.41 -1.05
N LEU A 113 -7.60 -4.39 -0.78
CA LEU A 113 -6.73 -3.26 -1.08
C LEU A 113 -5.72 -3.68 -2.15
N THR A 114 -5.93 -3.23 -3.38
CA THR A 114 -5.01 -3.43 -4.50
C THR A 114 -4.10 -2.22 -4.66
N VAL A 115 -2.80 -2.47 -4.76
CA VAL A 115 -1.78 -1.44 -4.93
C VAL A 115 -0.91 -1.78 -6.13
N VAL A 116 -0.74 -0.83 -7.04
CA VAL A 116 0.16 -0.95 -8.18
C VAL A 116 1.12 0.23 -8.22
N ALA A 117 2.41 -0.05 -8.19
CA ALA A 117 3.45 0.91 -8.49
C ALA A 117 4.00 0.64 -9.90
N LEU A 118 4.15 1.67 -10.70
CA LEU A 118 4.70 1.56 -12.05
C LEU A 118 5.58 2.74 -12.43
N THR A 119 6.39 2.54 -13.45
CA THR A 119 7.16 3.62 -14.10
C THR A 119 6.77 3.77 -15.56
N LEU A 120 6.77 5.01 -16.03
CA LEU A 120 6.46 5.37 -17.40
C LEU A 120 7.63 6.12 -18.03
N ASP A 121 7.97 5.79 -19.27
CA ASP A 121 8.93 6.54 -20.07
C ASP A 121 8.36 7.90 -20.54
N ALA A 122 9.14 8.61 -21.34
CA ALA A 122 8.74 9.92 -21.90
C ALA A 122 7.54 9.82 -22.86
N ASP A 123 7.33 8.67 -23.49
CA ASP A 123 6.22 8.42 -24.41
C ASP A 123 4.97 7.87 -23.68
N GLY A 124 5.01 7.76 -22.35
CA GLY A 124 3.91 7.27 -21.52
C GLY A 124 3.72 5.75 -21.58
N ARG A 125 4.78 5.02 -21.90
CA ARG A 125 4.76 3.55 -21.90
C ARG A 125 5.27 3.01 -20.58
N VAL A 126 4.64 1.95 -20.10
CA VAL A 126 5.05 1.24 -18.88
C VAL A 126 6.44 0.63 -19.08
N THR A 127 7.40 1.01 -18.27
CA THR A 127 8.76 0.46 -18.27
C THR A 127 8.97 -0.58 -17.16
N SER A 128 8.31 -0.40 -16.02
CA SER A 128 8.24 -1.40 -14.96
C SER A 128 6.90 -1.34 -14.24
N ALA A 129 6.48 -2.45 -13.64
CA ALA A 129 5.31 -2.49 -12.78
C ALA A 129 5.50 -3.55 -11.70
N ILE A 130 4.91 -3.29 -10.54
CA ILE A 130 4.73 -4.24 -9.44
C ILE A 130 3.32 -4.06 -8.89
N GLY A 131 2.59 -5.15 -8.71
CA GLY A 131 1.25 -5.15 -8.13
C GLY A 131 1.21 -6.03 -6.89
N ASP A 132 0.55 -5.54 -5.86
CA ASP A 132 0.31 -6.27 -4.62
C ASP A 132 -1.13 -6.11 -4.17
N MET A 133 -1.59 -6.97 -3.27
CA MET A 133 -2.93 -6.93 -2.71
C MET A 133 -2.90 -7.34 -1.24
N ALA A 134 -3.68 -6.66 -0.42
CA ALA A 134 -3.92 -7.04 0.96
C ALA A 134 -5.42 -7.16 1.20
N GLU A 135 -5.82 -8.14 2.03
CA GLU A 135 -7.20 -8.44 2.39
C GLU A 135 -7.36 -8.34 3.93
N PRO A 136 -7.26 -7.12 4.51
CA PRO A 136 -7.51 -6.95 5.93
C PRO A 136 -8.97 -7.26 6.27
N ALA A 137 -9.16 -8.21 7.19
CA ALA A 137 -10.48 -8.66 7.59
C ALA A 137 -10.65 -8.65 9.11
N LEU A 138 -11.89 -8.42 9.55
CA LEU A 138 -12.35 -8.56 10.93
C LEU A 138 -13.45 -9.60 10.97
N THR A 139 -13.46 -10.45 11.99
CA THR A 139 -14.59 -11.33 12.28
C THR A 139 -15.44 -10.70 13.38
N ILE A 140 -16.75 -10.58 13.14
CA ILE A 140 -17.73 -10.02 14.07
C ILE A 140 -18.74 -11.11 14.43
N ALA A 141 -18.75 -11.51 15.69
CA ALA A 141 -19.68 -12.51 16.20
C ALA A 141 -21.07 -11.92 16.51
N ALA A 142 -22.10 -12.76 16.67
CA ALA A 142 -23.46 -12.35 16.96
C ALA A 142 -23.62 -11.56 18.28
N ASP A 143 -22.76 -11.83 19.26
CA ASP A 143 -22.72 -11.10 20.54
C ASP A 143 -22.02 -9.73 20.47
N GLY A 144 -21.52 -9.35 19.27
CA GLY A 144 -20.77 -8.12 19.04
C GLY A 144 -19.27 -8.25 19.34
N GLY A 145 -18.78 -9.44 19.65
CA GLY A 145 -17.34 -9.72 19.80
C GLY A 145 -16.62 -9.48 18.47
N VAL A 146 -15.49 -8.75 18.50
CA VAL A 146 -14.68 -8.46 17.31
C VAL A 146 -13.31 -9.12 17.45
N THR A 147 -12.94 -9.90 16.45
CA THR A 147 -11.62 -10.52 16.34
C THR A 147 -10.89 -9.96 15.11
N ALA A 148 -9.67 -9.49 15.32
CA ALA A 148 -8.78 -8.99 14.26
C ALA A 148 -7.48 -9.81 14.24
N PRO A 149 -6.84 -10.00 13.10
CA PRO A 149 -5.51 -10.58 13.06
C PRO A 149 -4.48 -9.61 13.67
N ASP A 150 -3.49 -10.12 14.37
CA ASP A 150 -2.40 -9.32 14.95
C ASP A 150 -1.58 -8.59 13.88
N THR A 151 -1.48 -9.21 12.70
CA THR A 151 -0.74 -8.66 11.55
C THR A 151 -1.51 -8.91 10.26
N VAL A 152 -1.53 -7.92 9.39
CA VAL A 152 -1.99 -8.05 8.01
C VAL A 152 -0.77 -8.18 7.11
N ARG A 153 -0.73 -9.23 6.29
CA ARG A 153 0.31 -9.48 5.29
C ARG A 153 -0.31 -9.37 3.90
N SER A 154 0.41 -8.76 2.98
CA SER A 154 -0.01 -8.74 1.58
C SER A 154 0.17 -10.12 0.92
N LYS A 155 -0.43 -10.30 -0.25
CA LYS A 155 -0.31 -11.56 -1.01
C LYS A 155 1.13 -11.81 -1.49
N LEU A 156 1.89 -10.77 -1.82
CA LEU A 156 3.32 -10.92 -2.09
C LEU A 156 4.10 -11.37 -0.85
N GLU A 157 3.79 -10.81 0.33
CA GLU A 157 4.43 -11.22 1.60
C GLU A 157 4.03 -12.64 2.04
N LEU A 158 2.85 -13.10 1.67
CA LEU A 158 2.41 -14.48 1.92
C LEU A 158 3.14 -15.47 1.01
N GLY A 159 3.43 -15.09 -0.25
CA GLY A 159 4.10 -15.95 -1.21
C GLY A 159 3.39 -17.32 -1.35
N ASP A 160 4.14 -18.41 -1.26
CA ASP A 160 3.56 -19.77 -1.34
C ASP A 160 2.59 -20.10 -0.18
N SER A 161 2.63 -19.34 0.93
CA SER A 161 1.70 -19.54 2.05
C SER A 161 0.30 -19.01 1.76
N TYR A 162 0.10 -18.23 0.68
CA TYR A 162 -1.24 -17.85 0.23
C TYR A 162 -2.04 -19.08 -0.25
N GLY A 163 -1.37 -20.05 -0.87
CA GLY A 163 -1.93 -21.38 -1.11
C GLY A 163 -2.83 -21.48 -2.34
N MET A 164 -2.71 -20.56 -3.29
CA MET A 164 -3.54 -20.54 -4.50
C MET A 164 -3.16 -21.61 -5.53
N ARG A 165 -1.93 -22.13 -5.48
CA ARG A 165 -1.35 -23.03 -6.52
C ARG A 165 -2.26 -24.19 -6.90
N ASN A 166 -2.89 -24.83 -5.91
CA ASN A 166 -3.76 -25.97 -6.15
C ASN A 166 -5.14 -25.60 -6.72
N ALA A 167 -5.58 -24.36 -6.52
CA ALA A 167 -6.84 -23.85 -7.05
C ALA A 167 -6.66 -23.21 -8.44
N SER A 168 -5.45 -22.79 -8.76
CA SER A 168 -5.12 -22.16 -10.03
C SER A 168 -5.10 -23.18 -11.17
N SER A 169 -5.81 -22.90 -12.26
CA SER A 169 -5.78 -23.73 -13.49
C SER A 169 -4.38 -23.77 -14.15
N LEU A 170 -3.53 -22.80 -13.85
CA LEU A 170 -2.14 -22.73 -14.32
C LEU A 170 -1.14 -23.33 -13.34
N GLY A 171 -1.58 -23.80 -12.17
CA GLY A 171 -0.71 -24.33 -11.13
C GLY A 171 0.24 -23.28 -10.54
N LYS A 172 -0.18 -22.02 -10.51
CA LYS A 172 0.63 -20.88 -10.06
C LYS A 172 0.07 -20.27 -8.78
N GLU A 173 0.97 -19.70 -7.98
CA GLU A 173 0.61 -18.86 -6.86
C GLU A 173 0.18 -17.45 -7.29
N TRP A 174 -0.46 -16.72 -6.39
CA TRP A 174 -0.95 -15.38 -6.67
C TRP A 174 0.15 -14.43 -7.15
N TYR A 175 1.30 -14.44 -6.48
CA TYR A 175 2.43 -13.58 -6.86
C TYR A 175 2.96 -13.88 -8.27
N GLU A 176 2.96 -15.15 -8.71
CA GLU A 176 3.38 -15.53 -10.06
C GLU A 176 2.40 -15.02 -11.13
N HIS A 177 1.10 -14.91 -10.78
CA HIS A 177 0.10 -14.30 -11.65
C HIS A 177 0.29 -12.78 -11.71
N SER A 178 0.50 -12.12 -10.57
CA SER A 178 0.77 -10.68 -10.48
C SER A 178 2.00 -10.29 -11.29
N GLU A 179 3.12 -11.03 -11.13
CA GLU A 179 4.33 -10.84 -11.92
C GLU A 179 4.10 -11.01 -13.43
N GLY A 180 3.32 -12.03 -13.81
CA GLY A 180 2.92 -12.27 -15.20
C GLY A 180 2.13 -11.10 -15.77
N TYR A 181 1.15 -10.60 -15.03
CA TYR A 181 0.34 -9.44 -15.42
C TYR A 181 1.19 -8.17 -15.53
N CYS A 182 2.00 -7.86 -14.52
CA CYS A 182 2.89 -6.71 -14.53
C CYS A 182 3.90 -6.76 -15.70
N SER A 183 4.40 -7.95 -16.03
CA SER A 183 5.27 -8.16 -17.20
C SER A 183 4.52 -7.91 -18.51
N TYR A 184 3.24 -8.29 -18.61
CA TYR A 184 2.40 -8.05 -19.77
C TYR A 184 2.10 -6.57 -20.00
N LEU A 185 2.11 -5.74 -18.95
CA LEU A 185 1.91 -4.30 -19.05
C LEU A 185 3.09 -3.57 -19.71
N LYS A 186 4.29 -4.12 -19.68
CA LYS A 186 5.49 -3.46 -20.21
C LYS A 186 5.35 -3.09 -21.68
N GLY A 187 5.75 -1.87 -22.00
CA GLY A 187 5.65 -1.27 -23.33
C GLY A 187 4.26 -0.78 -23.73
N LYS A 188 3.24 -1.00 -22.92
CA LYS A 188 1.88 -0.52 -23.16
C LYS A 188 1.69 0.92 -22.69
N THR A 189 0.87 1.66 -23.40
CA THR A 189 0.36 2.97 -23.01
C THR A 189 -0.88 2.82 -22.11
N GLU A 190 -1.28 3.89 -21.42
CA GLU A 190 -2.51 3.95 -20.63
C GLU A 190 -3.73 3.44 -21.42
N LYS A 191 -3.88 3.89 -22.67
CA LYS A 191 -4.99 3.45 -23.51
C LYS A 191 -4.95 1.95 -23.80
N GLU A 192 -3.77 1.41 -24.13
CA GLU A 192 -3.60 -0.02 -24.40
C GLU A 192 -3.84 -0.87 -23.13
N VAL A 193 -3.58 -0.31 -21.95
CA VAL A 193 -3.90 -0.95 -20.67
C VAL A 193 -5.42 -0.92 -20.43
N ALA A 194 -6.07 0.22 -20.67
CA ALA A 194 -7.53 0.35 -20.51
C ALA A 194 -8.32 -0.54 -21.50
N ASP A 195 -7.75 -0.83 -22.65
CA ASP A 195 -8.35 -1.71 -23.68
C ASP A 195 -8.11 -3.22 -23.40
N ILE A 196 -7.44 -3.59 -22.29
CA ILE A 196 -7.30 -4.99 -21.89
C ILE A 196 -8.67 -5.50 -21.45
N CYS A 197 -9.26 -6.38 -22.24
CA CYS A 197 -10.47 -7.09 -21.86
C CYS A 197 -10.13 -8.16 -20.80
N LEU A 198 -10.77 -8.07 -19.66
CA LEU A 198 -10.74 -9.07 -18.59
C LEU A 198 -11.82 -10.12 -18.82
#